data_a3675025e9b7ffb9f9e454515e2b1b3b
#
_entry.id   a3675025e9b7ffb9f9e454515e2b1b3b
#
_cell.length_a   1.000
_cell.length_b   1.000
_cell.length_c   1.000
_cell.angle_alpha   90.00
_cell.angle_beta   90.00
_cell.angle_gamma   90.00
#
_symmetry.space_group_name_H-M   'P 1'
#
loop_
_entity.id
_entity.type
_entity.pdbx_description
1 polymer ?
#
loop_
_entity_poly.entity_id
_entity_poly.type
_entity_poly.pdbx_seq_one_letter_code
_entity_poly.pdbx_strand_id
1 'polypeptide(L)'
;MAIFSISGDDVFTILFVAAVVLLTFRALAWNYVKRLRAGGWATSQGTVEFGSVEEHRVRYFSYYIARLDYSYSVNGEYYSGCFERLFLRESSADKFVATMKGKTMFIRSNPTRPERSALLKHDQPGGWPA
;
A
#
# COMPACT_ATOMS: atom_id res chain seq x y z
N MET A 1 -8.34 -47.07 -10.32
CA MET A 1 -8.29 -46.01 -9.33
C MET A 1 -6.85 -45.65 -9.01
N ALA A 2 -6.44 -44.47 -9.37
CA ALA A 2 -5.07 -44.07 -9.11
C ALA A 2 -4.90 -43.83 -7.60
N ILE A 3 -4.09 -44.63 -6.97
CA ILE A 3 -3.69 -44.42 -5.60
C ILE A 3 -2.46 -43.52 -5.64
N PHE A 4 -2.63 -42.28 -5.26
CA PHE A 4 -1.48 -41.39 -5.10
C PHE A 4 -0.74 -41.78 -3.83
N SER A 5 0.41 -42.38 -4.01
CA SER A 5 1.37 -42.56 -2.94
C SER A 5 2.02 -41.19 -2.67
N ILE A 6 1.52 -40.49 -1.68
CA ILE A 6 2.08 -39.21 -1.27
C ILE A 6 3.26 -39.53 -0.35
N SER A 7 4.48 -39.15 -0.79
CA SER A 7 5.67 -39.23 0.05
C SER A 7 5.64 -38.11 1.10
N GLY A 8 6.42 -38.26 2.16
CA GLY A 8 6.55 -37.20 3.18
C GLY A 8 7.00 -35.87 2.60
N ASP A 9 7.85 -35.91 1.59
CA ASP A 9 8.34 -34.71 0.91
C ASP A 9 7.23 -34.02 0.11
N ASP A 10 6.35 -34.80 -0.51
CA ASP A 10 5.20 -34.26 -1.26
C ASP A 10 4.19 -33.60 -0.31
N VAL A 11 3.94 -34.23 0.84
CA VAL A 11 3.07 -33.63 1.88
C VAL A 11 3.62 -32.31 2.36
N PHE A 12 4.93 -32.24 2.60
CA PHE A 12 5.60 -31.02 3.03
C PHE A 12 5.48 -29.91 1.97
N THR A 13 5.70 -30.25 0.71
CA THR A 13 5.59 -29.32 -0.41
C THR A 13 4.14 -28.80 -0.55
N ILE A 14 3.15 -29.67 -0.46
CA ILE A 14 1.73 -29.30 -0.53
C ILE A 14 1.37 -28.36 0.61
N LEU A 15 1.81 -28.66 1.83
CA LEU A 15 1.56 -27.81 3.01
C LEU A 15 2.23 -26.46 2.87
N PHE A 16 3.46 -26.42 2.33
CA PHE A 16 4.18 -25.18 2.10
C PHE A 16 3.49 -24.29 1.07
N VAL A 17 3.09 -24.86 -0.06
CA VAL A 17 2.35 -24.13 -1.11
C VAL A 17 1.01 -23.64 -0.59
N ALA A 18 0.28 -24.47 0.15
CA ALA A 18 -0.98 -24.07 0.78
C ALA A 18 -0.79 -22.90 1.75
N ALA A 19 0.26 -22.94 2.58
CA ALA A 19 0.58 -21.85 3.49
C ALA A 19 0.89 -20.55 2.76
N VAL A 20 1.68 -20.60 1.68
CA VAL A 20 2.01 -19.42 0.86
C VAL A 20 0.76 -18.82 0.22
N VAL A 21 -0.10 -19.68 -0.34
CA VAL A 21 -1.36 -19.23 -0.97
C VAL A 21 -2.28 -18.59 0.07
N LEU A 22 -2.41 -19.18 1.24
CA LEU A 22 -3.24 -18.63 2.33
C LEU A 22 -2.72 -17.29 2.81
N LEU A 23 -1.41 -17.13 2.98
CA LEU A 23 -0.78 -15.88 3.40
C LEU A 23 -0.99 -14.78 2.35
N THR A 24 -0.81 -15.11 1.08
CA THR A 24 -1.03 -14.17 -0.03
C THR A 24 -2.50 -13.73 -0.09
N PHE A 25 -3.42 -14.69 0.03
CA PHE A 25 -4.86 -14.41 0.01
C PHE A 25 -5.28 -13.54 1.19
N ARG A 26 -4.73 -13.81 2.37
CA ARG A 26 -4.99 -13.02 3.58
C ARG A 26 -4.50 -11.58 3.42
N ALA A 27 -3.31 -11.38 2.85
CA ALA A 27 -2.78 -10.05 2.60
C ALA A 27 -3.64 -9.25 1.61
N LEU A 28 -4.08 -9.89 0.52
CA LEU A 28 -4.97 -9.27 -0.47
C LEU A 28 -6.33 -8.94 0.14
N ALA A 29 -6.90 -9.85 0.92
CA ALA A 29 -8.17 -9.64 1.60
C ALA A 29 -8.09 -8.49 2.61
N TRP A 30 -6.99 -8.38 3.34
CA TRP A 30 -6.77 -7.31 4.29
C TRP A 30 -6.69 -5.95 3.60
N ASN A 31 -5.97 -5.85 2.49
CA ASN A 31 -5.91 -4.63 1.69
C ASN A 31 -7.28 -4.24 1.13
N TYR A 32 -8.04 -5.21 0.67
CA TYR A 32 -9.41 -5.00 0.20
C TYR A 32 -10.32 -4.47 1.32
N VAL A 33 -10.28 -5.08 2.48
CA VAL A 33 -11.05 -4.64 3.66
C VAL A 33 -10.65 -3.23 4.08
N LYS A 34 -9.37 -2.91 4.07
CA LYS A 34 -8.90 -1.54 4.36
C LYS A 34 -9.48 -0.52 3.40
N ARG A 35 -9.51 -0.82 2.11
CA ARG A 35 -10.09 0.06 1.10
C ARG A 35 -11.58 0.28 1.30
N LEU A 36 -12.31 -0.78 1.61
CA LEU A 36 -13.75 -0.70 1.87
C LEU A 36 -14.04 0.13 3.12
N ARG A 37 -13.28 -0.06 4.19
CA ARG A 37 -13.42 0.73 5.43
C ARG A 37 -13.09 2.19 5.21
N ALA A 38 -12.00 2.46 4.49
CA ALA A 38 -11.58 3.82 4.18
C ALA A 38 -12.60 4.57 3.33
N GLY A 39 -13.36 3.87 2.48
CA GLY A 39 -14.42 4.47 1.65
C GLY A 39 -15.52 5.15 2.45
N GLY A 40 -15.76 4.74 3.71
CA GLY A 40 -16.73 5.36 4.61
C GLY A 40 -16.15 6.42 5.54
N TRP A 41 -14.86 6.68 5.48
CA TRP A 41 -14.20 7.65 6.35
C TRP A 41 -14.36 9.08 5.85
N ALA A 42 -14.32 10.03 6.78
CA ALA A 42 -14.36 11.45 6.45
C ALA A 42 -13.11 11.88 5.69
N THR A 43 -13.30 12.79 4.73
CA THR A 43 -12.21 13.35 3.92
C THR A 43 -11.70 14.64 4.54
N SER A 44 -10.37 14.78 4.63
CA SER A 44 -9.71 16.01 5.04
C SER A 44 -8.60 16.36 4.06
N GLN A 45 -8.16 17.62 4.07
CA GLN A 45 -7.02 18.03 3.28
C GLN A 45 -5.73 17.80 4.04
N GLY A 46 -4.73 17.29 3.33
CA GLY A 46 -3.39 17.12 3.86
C GLY A 46 -2.35 17.51 2.83
N THR A 47 -1.10 17.55 3.26
CA THR A 47 0.04 17.93 2.42
C THR A 47 1.08 16.82 2.46
N VAL A 48 1.61 16.47 1.30
CA VAL A 48 2.75 15.57 1.19
C VAL A 48 4.01 16.35 1.55
N GLU A 49 4.63 16.01 2.67
CA GLU A 49 5.80 16.74 3.19
C GLU A 49 7.11 16.12 2.73
N PHE A 50 7.20 14.80 2.75
CA PHE A 50 8.41 14.07 2.39
C PHE A 50 8.10 12.95 1.41
N GLY A 51 9.07 12.69 0.57
CA GLY A 51 9.03 11.55 -0.32
C GLY A 51 10.39 10.89 -0.41
N SER A 52 10.41 9.57 -0.52
CA SER A 52 11.63 8.81 -0.68
C SER A 52 11.40 7.62 -1.60
N VAL A 53 12.48 7.15 -2.21
CA VAL A 53 12.47 5.96 -3.06
C VAL A 53 13.46 4.96 -2.46
N GLU A 54 12.99 3.76 -2.21
CA GLU A 54 13.80 2.66 -1.68
C GLU A 54 13.94 1.58 -2.74
N GLU A 55 15.19 1.20 -3.03
CA GLU A 55 15.48 0.11 -3.97
C GLU A 55 15.49 -1.22 -3.23
N HIS A 56 14.77 -2.19 -3.77
CA HIS A 56 14.77 -3.57 -3.30
C HIS A 56 15.28 -4.48 -4.40
N ARG A 57 16.36 -5.18 -4.13
CA ARG A 57 16.92 -6.16 -5.06
C ARG A 57 16.49 -7.56 -4.69
N VAL A 58 15.90 -8.25 -5.65
CA VAL A 58 15.70 -9.68 -5.61
C VAL A 58 16.63 -10.35 -6.62
N ARG A 59 16.74 -11.66 -6.60
CA ARG A 59 17.76 -12.42 -7.33
C ARG A 59 17.89 -12.08 -8.82
N TYR A 60 16.77 -11.78 -9.51
CA TYR A 60 16.75 -11.59 -10.95
C TYR A 60 16.29 -10.19 -11.38
N PHE A 61 15.78 -9.39 -10.48
CA PHE A 61 15.31 -8.05 -10.81
C PHE A 61 15.33 -7.14 -9.58
N SER A 62 15.17 -5.84 -9.82
CA SER A 62 15.00 -4.84 -8.78
C SER A 62 13.64 -4.22 -8.88
N TYR A 63 13.07 -3.83 -7.76
CA TYR A 63 11.87 -3.01 -7.71
C TYR A 63 12.09 -1.84 -6.77
N TYR A 64 11.25 -0.83 -6.90
CA TYR A 64 11.40 0.41 -6.16
C TYR A 64 10.10 0.73 -5.45
N ILE A 65 10.21 1.12 -4.18
CA ILE A 65 9.06 1.55 -3.39
C ILE A 65 9.17 3.05 -3.20
N ALA A 66 8.21 3.78 -3.76
CA ALA A 66 8.04 5.20 -3.51
C ALA A 66 7.19 5.38 -2.26
N ARG A 67 7.74 6.08 -1.26
CA ARG A 67 7.06 6.37 -0.02
C ARG A 67 6.80 7.86 0.08
N LEU A 68 5.57 8.21 0.40
CA LEU A 68 5.14 9.58 0.67
C LEU A 68 4.70 9.68 2.12
N ASP A 69 5.30 10.62 2.83
CA ASP A 69 4.87 10.97 4.19
C ASP A 69 4.04 12.25 4.11
N TYR A 70 2.82 12.19 4.57
CA TYR A 70 1.88 13.31 4.54
C TYR A 70 1.40 13.67 5.93
N SER A 71 0.98 14.92 6.07
CA SER A 71 0.34 15.43 7.28
C SER A 71 -1.08 15.90 6.96
N TYR A 72 -1.97 15.78 7.93
CA TYR A 72 -3.35 16.24 7.83
C TYR A 72 -3.84 16.69 9.19
N SER A 73 -4.92 17.46 9.22
CA SER A 73 -5.52 17.88 10.48
C SER A 73 -6.97 17.44 10.57
N VAL A 74 -7.36 17.03 11.77
CA VAL A 74 -8.74 16.65 12.09
C VAL A 74 -9.10 17.35 13.41
N ASN A 75 -10.16 18.16 13.39
CA ASN A 75 -10.61 18.90 14.58
C ASN A 75 -9.51 19.72 15.26
N GLY A 76 -8.62 20.31 14.47
CA GLY A 76 -7.52 21.15 14.97
C GLY A 76 -6.28 20.39 15.43
N GLU A 77 -6.29 19.07 15.41
CA GLU A 77 -5.13 18.24 15.74
C GLU A 77 -4.44 17.75 14.45
N TYR A 78 -3.11 17.72 14.47
CA TYR A 78 -2.30 17.27 13.35
C TYR A 78 -1.91 15.81 13.50
N TYR A 79 -2.02 15.09 12.40
CA TYR A 79 -1.65 13.69 12.29
C TYR A 79 -0.76 13.49 11.08
N SER A 80 -0.02 12.40 11.07
CA SER A 80 0.80 12.01 9.92
C SER A 80 0.43 10.60 9.47
N GLY A 81 0.66 10.35 8.19
CA GLY A 81 0.48 9.03 7.60
C GLY A 81 1.48 8.81 6.50
N CYS A 82 1.53 7.61 5.96
CA CYS A 82 2.39 7.29 4.84
C CYS A 82 1.62 6.53 3.76
N PHE A 83 2.08 6.72 2.53
CA PHE A 83 1.58 6.02 1.36
C PHE A 83 2.78 5.41 0.63
N GLU A 84 2.65 4.16 0.23
CA GLU A 84 3.69 3.45 -0.50
C GLU A 84 3.14 2.93 -1.82
N ARG A 85 3.96 3.03 -2.86
CA ARG A 85 3.64 2.49 -4.19
C ARG A 85 4.86 1.81 -4.79
N LEU A 86 4.63 0.64 -5.38
CA LEU A 86 5.68 -0.14 -6.02
C LEU A 86 5.83 0.29 -7.48
N PHE A 87 7.08 0.46 -7.90
CA PHE A 87 7.46 0.73 -9.29
C PHE A 87 8.53 -0.26 -9.74
N LEU A 88 8.51 -0.61 -11.00
CA LEU A 88 9.52 -1.47 -11.60
C LEU A 88 10.72 -0.69 -12.16
N ARG A 89 10.60 0.62 -12.28
CA ARG A 89 11.65 1.52 -12.77
C ARG A 89 11.93 2.62 -11.75
N GLU A 90 13.21 2.87 -11.50
CA GLU A 90 13.64 3.94 -10.60
C GLU A 90 13.18 5.31 -11.09
N SER A 91 13.31 5.57 -12.39
CA SER A 91 12.88 6.85 -12.98
C SER A 91 11.40 7.14 -12.78
N SER A 92 10.56 6.11 -12.85
CA SER A 92 9.12 6.25 -12.60
C SER A 92 8.83 6.55 -11.12
N ALA A 93 9.53 5.88 -10.22
CA ALA A 93 9.41 6.13 -8.77
C ALA A 93 9.87 7.54 -8.40
N ASP A 94 11.03 7.97 -8.91
CA ASP A 94 11.56 9.31 -8.66
C ASP A 94 10.64 10.40 -9.20
N LYS A 95 10.10 10.21 -10.40
CA LYS A 95 9.14 11.13 -11.00
C LYS A 95 7.86 11.23 -10.18
N PHE A 96 7.35 10.12 -9.71
CA PHE A 96 6.17 10.08 -8.85
C PHE A 96 6.39 10.87 -7.56
N VAL A 97 7.49 10.63 -6.86
CA VAL A 97 7.85 11.34 -5.63
C VAL A 97 8.02 12.84 -5.89
N ALA A 98 8.74 13.20 -6.95
CA ALA A 98 8.96 14.62 -7.30
C ALA A 98 7.65 15.33 -7.63
N THR A 99 6.72 14.66 -8.30
CA THR A 99 5.42 15.21 -8.65
C THR A 99 4.51 15.38 -7.43
N MET A 100 4.57 14.43 -6.49
CA MET A 100 3.68 14.41 -5.33
C MET A 100 4.17 15.28 -4.18
N LYS A 101 5.46 15.54 -4.08
CA LYS A 101 6.05 16.32 -3.00
C LYS A 101 5.48 17.73 -2.97
N GLY A 102 4.98 18.17 -1.82
CA GLY A 102 4.40 19.49 -1.62
C GLY A 102 2.96 19.64 -2.10
N LYS A 103 2.37 18.60 -2.70
CA LYS A 103 0.98 18.67 -3.14
C LYS A 103 0.02 18.56 -1.97
N THR A 104 -1.10 19.29 -2.10
CA THR A 104 -2.26 19.10 -1.24
C THR A 104 -3.07 17.92 -1.74
N MET A 105 -3.39 17.02 -0.83
CA MET A 105 -4.10 15.79 -1.15
C MET A 105 -5.33 15.66 -0.25
N PHE A 106 -6.34 14.94 -0.73
CA PHE A 106 -7.47 14.53 0.09
C PHE A 106 -7.15 13.22 0.78
N ILE A 107 -7.26 13.22 2.10
CA ILE A 107 -6.92 12.10 2.95
C ILE A 107 -8.15 11.69 3.73
N ARG A 108 -8.44 10.41 3.75
CA ARG A 108 -9.53 9.87 4.56
C ARG A 108 -8.99 9.41 5.90
N SER A 109 -9.65 9.84 6.96
CA SER A 109 -9.28 9.46 8.33
C SER A 109 -10.44 8.76 9.02
N ASN A 110 -10.10 7.79 9.88
CA ASN A 110 -11.08 7.07 10.67
C ASN A 110 -11.72 8.03 11.68
N PRO A 111 -13.06 8.19 11.70
CA PRO A 111 -13.72 9.11 12.61
C PRO A 111 -13.48 8.83 14.08
N THR A 112 -13.31 7.56 14.45
CA THR A 112 -13.07 7.16 15.84
C THR A 112 -11.60 7.11 16.20
N ARG A 113 -10.73 6.96 15.22
CA ARG A 113 -9.26 6.93 15.37
C ARG A 113 -8.62 7.77 14.28
N PRO A 114 -8.55 9.09 14.48
CA PRO A 114 -8.04 10.01 13.46
C PRO A 114 -6.59 9.74 13.02
N GLU A 115 -5.80 9.07 13.85
CA GLU A 115 -4.43 8.65 13.52
C GLU A 115 -4.37 7.60 12.40
N ARG A 116 -5.47 6.93 12.14
CA ARG A 116 -5.60 6.00 11.01
C ARG A 116 -6.11 6.72 9.79
N SER A 117 -5.33 6.68 8.75
CA SER A 117 -5.63 7.40 7.50
C SER A 117 -5.40 6.53 6.28
N ALA A 118 -6.00 6.94 5.18
CA ALA A 118 -5.80 6.33 3.87
C ALA A 118 -5.78 7.40 2.79
N LEU A 119 -4.84 7.26 1.87
CA LEU A 119 -4.73 8.10 0.68
C LEU A 119 -5.28 7.31 -0.50
N LEU A 120 -6.47 7.66 -0.97
CA LEU A 120 -7.14 6.96 -2.05
C LEU A 120 -6.99 7.69 -3.37
N LYS A 121 -6.63 6.95 -4.40
CA LYS A 121 -6.40 7.47 -5.74
C LYS A 121 -7.62 8.23 -6.30
N HIS A 122 -8.81 7.69 -6.12
CA HIS A 122 -10.03 8.28 -6.67
C HIS A 122 -10.49 9.57 -5.97
N ASP A 123 -9.97 9.85 -4.78
CA ASP A 123 -10.29 11.09 -4.06
C ASP A 123 -9.48 12.29 -4.56
N GLN A 124 -8.44 12.06 -5.36
CA GLN A 124 -7.47 13.10 -5.69
C GLN A 124 -7.93 13.92 -6.91
N PRO A 125 -7.93 15.26 -6.80
CA PRO A 125 -8.25 16.12 -7.95
C PRO A 125 -7.14 16.00 -9.01
N GLY A 126 -7.54 15.81 -10.27
CA GLY A 126 -6.60 15.65 -11.36
C GLY A 126 -5.97 14.25 -11.48
N GLY A 127 -6.32 13.33 -10.60
CA GLY A 127 -5.84 11.96 -10.61
C GLY A 127 -4.39 11.79 -10.15
N TRP A 128 -3.88 10.57 -10.26
CA TRP A 128 -2.49 10.26 -10.00
C TRP A 128 -1.64 10.51 -11.23
N PRO A 129 -0.37 10.93 -11.06
CA PRO A 129 0.57 10.87 -12.17
C PRO A 129 0.78 9.42 -12.60
N ALA A 130 0.83 9.22 -13.88
CA ALA A 130 0.98 7.90 -14.49
C ALA A 130 2.33 7.23 -14.16
#